data_8a02fa3b107d8473f11f38967946af84
#
_entry.id   8a02fa3b107d8473f11f38967946af84
#
_cell.length_a   1.000
_cell.length_b   1.000
_cell.length_c   1.000
_cell.angle_alpha   90.00
_cell.angle_beta   90.00
_cell.angle_gamma   90.00
#
_symmetry.space_group_name_H-M   'P 1'
#
loop_
_entity.id
_entity.type
_entity.pdbx_description
1 polymer ?
#
loop_
_entity_poly.entity_id
_entity_poly.type
_entity_poly.pdbx_seq_one_letter_code
_entity_poly.pdbx_strand_id
1 'polypeptide(L)'
;MATNLADKHKHTLDTAVRALHERTFFAHYPENPMPDIYGETADKEGRENYTKHLNNKFGELLQENPESWAGQEESPYEQQSLGIKYPYFAPETLITRAEEAFHQWRKVAPADRAALLMETLERMKSRFFEIAYATMHTTGQAYMMSFQASGPHAADRALEAIAAGYEEQTRFPESTAWEKPMGKYNLKLNKTWKAVPKGVALVIGCSTFPTWNTVPGMYASLVTGNPVIVKPHPKAVLPIAIVVAEVQKVLAENGLNPNICQLAVDADDRLIAKDLAEDPKVKLIDYTGGTEFGNYIESLKGKTVFTEKAGVNSIILDSVDDLDKVAQNLAFSISLYSGQMCTAPQNFFIPEKGIKVGGETVPYDEVVQKLADAVSGLVNNPKAGPHILGAIQNPATATRVQEADSIGGKAILSTCDFSNPMFANARTCTPVIYEVEAANKEAYSRELFGPIMLVIKTKDTDESIAIASDMAREHGAISCGAYTTDPVVKDKIMDEMALAGTPVSFNLTGGIYVNQNASFSDFHVTGGNPAGNASFTNPEFVIKRFTWVGFREPAVG
;
A
#
# COMPACT_ATOMS: atom_id res chain seq x y z
N MET A 1 15.97 -12.19 -27.45
CA MET A 1 15.85 -10.97 -26.61
C MET A 1 15.58 -11.29 -25.14
N ALA A 2 14.64 -12.16 -24.80
CA ALA A 2 14.38 -12.57 -23.41
C ALA A 2 15.61 -13.13 -22.65
N THR A 3 16.45 -13.89 -23.30
CA THR A 3 17.69 -14.44 -22.70
C THR A 3 18.64 -13.36 -22.16
N ASN A 4 18.70 -12.19 -22.80
CA ASN A 4 19.55 -11.08 -22.34
C ASN A 4 18.97 -10.39 -21.11
N LEU A 5 17.65 -10.26 -21.00
CA LEU A 5 17.00 -9.65 -19.81
C LEU A 5 17.08 -10.58 -18.59
N ALA A 6 16.92 -11.89 -18.77
CA ALA A 6 17.07 -12.86 -17.69
C ALA A 6 18.47 -12.80 -17.07
N ASP A 7 19.52 -12.77 -17.88
CA ASP A 7 20.90 -12.63 -17.41
C ASP A 7 21.14 -11.27 -16.74
N LYS A 8 20.61 -10.18 -17.31
CA LYS A 8 20.71 -8.82 -16.76
C LYS A 8 20.17 -8.72 -15.34
N HIS A 9 19.01 -9.32 -15.08
CA HIS A 9 18.30 -9.17 -13.82
C HIS A 9 18.52 -10.33 -12.83
N LYS A 10 19.24 -11.38 -13.23
CA LYS A 10 19.42 -12.59 -12.42
C LYS A 10 19.92 -12.31 -11.00
N HIS A 11 20.98 -11.51 -10.88
CA HIS A 11 21.57 -11.21 -9.56
C HIS A 11 20.58 -10.51 -8.63
N THR A 12 19.85 -9.52 -9.13
CA THR A 12 18.83 -8.79 -8.34
C THR A 12 17.69 -9.71 -7.95
N LEU A 13 17.20 -10.56 -8.87
CA LEU A 13 16.14 -11.52 -8.58
C LEU A 13 16.56 -12.53 -7.51
N ASP A 14 17.76 -13.12 -7.64
CA ASP A 14 18.31 -14.08 -6.66
C ASP A 14 18.46 -13.43 -5.28
N THR A 15 18.86 -12.15 -5.24
CA THR A 15 18.99 -11.39 -3.97
C THR A 15 17.61 -11.11 -3.37
N ALA A 16 16.63 -10.73 -4.17
CA ALA A 16 15.27 -10.49 -3.73
C ALA A 16 14.61 -11.77 -3.16
N VAL A 17 14.77 -12.91 -3.84
CA VAL A 17 14.29 -14.22 -3.36
C VAL A 17 14.95 -14.58 -2.02
N ARG A 18 16.27 -14.36 -1.89
CA ARG A 18 16.96 -14.59 -0.62
C ARG A 18 16.43 -13.68 0.48
N ALA A 19 16.19 -12.40 0.20
CA ALA A 19 15.64 -11.45 1.18
C ALA A 19 14.24 -11.86 1.66
N LEU A 20 13.39 -12.43 0.80
CA LEU A 20 12.10 -13.03 1.20
C LEU A 20 12.27 -14.16 2.21
N HIS A 21 13.26 -15.06 1.99
CA HIS A 21 13.51 -16.19 2.87
C HIS A 21 14.10 -15.78 4.22
N GLU A 22 14.98 -14.77 4.21
CA GLU A 22 15.69 -14.29 5.40
C GLU A 22 14.93 -13.23 6.16
N ARG A 23 13.94 -12.58 5.54
CA ARG A 23 13.20 -11.42 6.08
C ARG A 23 14.13 -10.32 6.58
N THR A 24 15.24 -10.10 5.87
CA THR A 24 16.18 -9.03 6.14
C THR A 24 15.82 -7.78 5.36
N PHE A 25 16.30 -6.63 5.81
CA PHE A 25 16.17 -5.39 5.04
C PHE A 25 16.83 -5.53 3.68
N PHE A 26 16.06 -5.28 2.63
CA PHE A 26 16.56 -5.18 1.27
C PHE A 26 15.82 -4.05 0.54
N ALA A 27 16.58 -3.10 -0.01
CA ALA A 27 16.08 -2.05 -0.89
C ALA A 27 16.97 -2.02 -2.14
N HIS A 28 16.40 -2.30 -3.29
CA HIS A 28 17.11 -2.22 -4.58
C HIS A 28 17.12 -0.80 -5.11
N TYR A 29 16.07 -0.03 -4.82
CA TYR A 29 15.90 1.35 -5.27
C TYR A 29 16.18 2.33 -4.14
N PRO A 30 17.26 3.16 -4.25
CA PRO A 30 17.60 4.12 -3.19
C PRO A 30 16.50 5.14 -2.94
N GLU A 31 16.13 5.34 -1.67
CA GLU A 31 15.06 6.25 -1.27
C GLU A 31 15.48 7.73 -1.18
N ASN A 32 16.78 8.03 -1.22
CA ASN A 32 17.28 9.39 -1.18
C ASN A 32 17.44 9.95 -2.58
N PRO A 33 16.80 11.09 -2.92
CA PRO A 33 16.85 11.71 -4.25
C PRO A 33 18.16 12.47 -4.50
N MET A 34 19.30 11.82 -4.26
CA MET A 34 20.61 12.43 -4.37
C MET A 34 21.10 12.48 -5.83
N PRO A 35 21.77 13.59 -6.23
CA PRO A 35 22.27 13.75 -7.60
C PRO A 35 23.28 12.67 -8.03
N ASP A 36 24.10 12.18 -7.12
CA ASP A 36 25.06 11.09 -7.39
C ASP A 36 24.38 9.73 -7.64
N ILE A 37 23.12 9.56 -7.21
CA ILE A 37 22.32 8.35 -7.43
C ILE A 37 21.47 8.44 -8.71
N TYR A 38 20.83 9.58 -8.91
CA TYR A 38 19.81 9.76 -9.95
C TYR A 38 20.20 10.71 -11.09
N GLY A 39 21.30 11.48 -10.92
CA GLY A 39 21.77 12.49 -11.86
C GLY A 39 21.43 13.93 -11.41
N GLU A 40 22.26 14.87 -11.81
CA GLU A 40 22.18 16.30 -11.43
C GLU A 40 20.88 16.98 -11.94
N THR A 41 20.30 16.48 -13.03
CA THR A 41 19.13 17.10 -13.68
C THR A 41 17.83 16.36 -13.43
N ALA A 42 17.87 15.20 -12.76
CA ALA A 42 16.73 14.29 -12.63
C ALA A 42 15.48 14.93 -12.01
N ASP A 43 15.64 15.73 -10.95
CA ASP A 43 14.52 16.45 -10.33
C ASP A 43 13.90 17.49 -11.28
N LYS A 44 14.74 18.30 -11.93
CA LYS A 44 14.29 19.30 -12.89
C LYS A 44 13.55 18.64 -14.08
N GLU A 45 14.14 17.58 -14.64
CA GLU A 45 13.56 16.84 -15.76
C GLU A 45 12.22 16.18 -15.35
N GLY A 46 12.15 15.60 -14.16
CA GLY A 46 10.92 15.03 -13.61
C GLY A 46 9.80 16.07 -13.49
N ARG A 47 10.12 17.26 -12.98
CA ARG A 47 9.18 18.38 -12.89
C ARG A 47 8.73 18.86 -14.26
N GLU A 48 9.65 19.02 -15.21
CA GLU A 48 9.34 19.42 -16.57
C GLU A 48 8.43 18.38 -17.27
N ASN A 49 8.71 17.09 -17.09
CA ASN A 49 7.90 16.01 -17.65
C ASN A 49 6.49 15.99 -17.06
N TYR A 50 6.36 16.09 -15.72
CA TYR A 50 5.05 16.27 -15.08
C TYR A 50 4.28 17.45 -15.67
N THR A 51 4.95 18.61 -15.83
CA THR A 51 4.31 19.83 -16.33
C THR A 51 3.77 19.66 -17.76
N LYS A 52 4.41 18.85 -18.60
CA LYS A 52 3.95 18.54 -19.97
C LYS A 52 2.61 17.82 -20.02
N HIS A 53 2.23 17.12 -18.95
CA HIS A 53 0.93 16.45 -18.90
C HIS A 53 -0.23 17.38 -18.60
N LEU A 54 0.02 18.52 -17.92
CA LEU A 54 -1.03 19.45 -17.50
C LEU A 54 -1.80 20.00 -18.70
N ASN A 55 -3.14 19.97 -18.61
CA ASN A 55 -4.07 20.42 -19.65
C ASN A 55 -3.94 19.69 -21.00
N ASN A 56 -3.39 18.47 -20.99
CA ASN A 56 -3.16 17.69 -22.19
C ASN A 56 -3.80 16.29 -22.08
N LYS A 57 -3.91 15.63 -23.24
CA LYS A 57 -4.20 14.20 -23.29
C LYS A 57 -2.95 13.40 -22.93
N PHE A 58 -3.09 12.42 -22.04
CA PHE A 58 -2.02 11.48 -21.73
C PHE A 58 -1.86 10.49 -22.90
N GLY A 59 -0.91 10.75 -23.78
CA GLY A 59 -0.71 10.02 -25.04
C GLY A 59 0.32 8.90 -25.00
N GLU A 60 0.81 8.49 -23.81
CA GLU A 60 1.89 7.50 -23.72
C GLU A 60 1.40 6.04 -23.65
N LEU A 61 0.11 5.82 -23.41
CA LEU A 61 -0.48 4.48 -23.38
C LEU A 61 -0.57 3.89 -24.80
N LEU A 62 -0.28 2.62 -24.91
CA LEU A 62 -0.39 1.84 -26.15
C LEU A 62 -1.77 1.17 -26.30
N GLN A 63 -2.78 1.69 -25.62
CA GLN A 63 -4.18 1.28 -25.76
C GLN A 63 -4.83 2.09 -26.88
N GLU A 64 -5.07 1.45 -28.01
CA GLU A 64 -5.59 2.10 -29.22
C GLU A 64 -7.11 2.27 -29.21
N ASN A 65 -7.60 3.22 -30.01
CA ASN A 65 -9.01 3.46 -30.28
C ASN A 65 -9.87 3.68 -29.02
N PRO A 66 -9.57 4.71 -28.20
CA PRO A 66 -10.39 5.04 -27.05
C PRO A 66 -11.79 5.53 -27.48
N GLU A 67 -12.80 5.17 -26.71
CA GLU A 67 -14.18 5.59 -26.96
C GLU A 67 -14.38 7.08 -26.63
N SER A 68 -13.67 7.55 -25.60
CA SER A 68 -13.65 8.97 -25.20
C SER A 68 -12.40 9.29 -24.37
N TRP A 69 -12.36 10.49 -23.81
CA TRP A 69 -11.27 10.96 -22.95
C TRP A 69 -11.85 11.53 -21.66
N ALA A 70 -11.38 11.06 -20.52
CA ALA A 70 -11.87 11.42 -19.19
C ALA A 70 -10.72 11.77 -18.23
N GLY A 71 -11.01 12.55 -17.19
CA GLY A 71 -10.06 12.90 -16.15
C GLY A 71 -10.61 13.99 -15.24
N GLN A 72 -10.49 13.79 -13.92
CA GLN A 72 -11.10 14.63 -12.88
C GLN A 72 -10.11 15.00 -11.77
N GLU A 73 -8.82 14.91 -12.04
CA GLU A 73 -7.78 15.18 -11.05
C GLU A 73 -7.68 16.69 -10.75
N GLU A 74 -7.57 16.99 -9.47
CA GLU A 74 -7.36 18.31 -8.93
C GLU A 74 -6.15 18.29 -7.99
N SER A 75 -5.29 19.30 -8.08
CA SER A 75 -4.19 19.44 -7.12
C SER A 75 -4.70 19.91 -5.76
N PRO A 76 -4.49 19.15 -4.68
CA PRO A 76 -4.80 19.62 -3.32
C PRO A 76 -3.98 20.83 -2.88
N TYR A 77 -2.81 21.03 -3.49
CA TYR A 77 -1.93 22.17 -3.23
C TYR A 77 -2.39 23.46 -3.93
N GLU A 78 -2.84 23.36 -5.19
CA GLU A 78 -3.25 24.51 -5.98
C GLU A 78 -4.76 24.72 -5.97
N GLN A 79 -5.54 23.72 -5.56
CA GLN A 79 -7.00 23.65 -5.65
C GLN A 79 -7.50 23.95 -7.08
N GLN A 80 -6.78 23.43 -8.06
CA GLN A 80 -7.08 23.58 -9.48
C GLN A 80 -7.06 22.24 -10.19
N SER A 81 -7.92 22.09 -11.19
CA SER A 81 -7.90 20.92 -12.07
C SER A 81 -6.55 20.79 -12.77
N LEU A 82 -6.01 19.58 -12.82
CA LEU A 82 -4.82 19.28 -13.61
C LEU A 82 -5.10 19.30 -15.13
N GLY A 83 -6.37 19.21 -15.52
CA GLY A 83 -6.80 19.24 -16.93
C GLY A 83 -6.31 18.06 -17.77
N ILE A 84 -5.76 17.03 -17.14
CA ILE A 84 -5.24 15.85 -17.85
C ILE A 84 -6.40 14.96 -18.25
N LYS A 85 -6.38 14.44 -19.48
CA LYS A 85 -7.38 13.52 -20.01
C LYS A 85 -6.72 12.21 -20.40
N TYR A 86 -7.31 11.11 -19.95
CA TYR A 86 -6.87 9.73 -20.20
C TYR A 86 -7.84 9.03 -21.16
N PRO A 87 -7.36 8.03 -21.94
CA PRO A 87 -8.25 7.30 -22.83
C PRO A 87 -9.23 6.47 -22.00
N TYR A 88 -10.52 6.64 -22.27
CA TYR A 88 -11.61 5.85 -21.69
C TYR A 88 -12.02 4.70 -22.60
N PHE A 89 -12.25 3.55 -22.02
CA PHE A 89 -12.77 2.36 -22.66
C PHE A 89 -13.89 1.76 -21.81
N ALA A 90 -14.93 1.23 -22.46
CA ALA A 90 -15.95 0.48 -21.77
C ALA A 90 -15.37 -0.79 -21.10
N PRO A 91 -15.93 -1.24 -19.96
CA PRO A 91 -15.48 -2.45 -19.26
C PRO A 91 -15.34 -3.65 -20.17
N GLU A 92 -16.29 -3.91 -21.05
CA GLU A 92 -16.31 -5.02 -22.01
C GLU A 92 -15.12 -4.98 -22.97
N THR A 93 -14.74 -3.78 -23.44
CA THR A 93 -13.58 -3.60 -24.32
C THR A 93 -12.29 -3.97 -23.60
N LEU A 94 -12.10 -3.47 -22.36
CA LEU A 94 -10.92 -3.77 -21.56
C LEU A 94 -10.80 -5.26 -21.25
N ILE A 95 -11.88 -5.90 -20.84
CA ILE A 95 -11.93 -7.34 -20.50
C ILE A 95 -11.63 -8.19 -21.74
N THR A 96 -12.23 -7.88 -22.88
CA THR A 96 -11.98 -8.61 -24.13
C THR A 96 -10.52 -8.55 -24.53
N ARG A 97 -9.90 -7.37 -24.49
CA ARG A 97 -8.47 -7.17 -24.79
C ARG A 97 -7.56 -7.91 -23.80
N ALA A 98 -7.92 -7.93 -22.51
CA ALA A 98 -7.18 -8.68 -21.51
C ALA A 98 -7.26 -10.20 -21.76
N GLU A 99 -8.44 -10.74 -22.12
CA GLU A 99 -8.57 -12.16 -22.49
C GLU A 99 -7.74 -12.54 -23.72
N GLU A 100 -7.74 -11.72 -24.75
CA GLU A 100 -6.90 -11.93 -25.93
C GLU A 100 -5.42 -11.93 -25.56
N ALA A 101 -4.97 -10.96 -24.76
CA ALA A 101 -3.60 -10.86 -24.29
C ALA A 101 -3.19 -12.03 -23.37
N PHE A 102 -4.14 -12.60 -22.61
CA PHE A 102 -3.92 -13.77 -21.76
C PHE A 102 -3.38 -14.97 -22.54
N HIS A 103 -3.85 -15.22 -23.75
CA HIS A 103 -3.41 -16.35 -24.56
C HIS A 103 -1.91 -16.29 -24.91
N GLN A 104 -1.33 -15.12 -25.05
CA GLN A 104 0.10 -14.92 -25.25
C GLN A 104 0.84 -14.95 -23.91
N TRP A 105 0.40 -14.17 -22.90
CA TRP A 105 1.12 -13.97 -21.64
C TRP A 105 1.28 -15.26 -20.83
N ARG A 106 0.25 -16.10 -20.75
CA ARG A 106 0.31 -17.39 -20.03
C ARG A 106 1.33 -18.38 -20.57
N LYS A 107 1.85 -18.17 -21.78
CA LYS A 107 2.86 -19.03 -22.43
C LYS A 107 4.29 -18.56 -22.18
N VAL A 108 4.48 -17.36 -21.70
CA VAL A 108 5.80 -16.84 -21.34
C VAL A 108 6.27 -17.55 -20.06
N ALA A 109 7.50 -18.05 -20.06
CA ALA A 109 8.04 -18.78 -18.91
C ALA A 109 8.14 -17.89 -17.66
N PRO A 110 8.03 -18.42 -16.43
CA PRO A 110 8.12 -17.64 -15.20
C PRO A 110 9.38 -16.77 -15.10
N ALA A 111 10.54 -17.30 -15.49
CA ALA A 111 11.79 -16.54 -15.48
C ALA A 111 11.80 -15.37 -16.46
N ASP A 112 11.23 -15.57 -17.66
CA ASP A 112 11.13 -14.52 -18.67
C ASP A 112 10.14 -13.43 -18.23
N ARG A 113 9.00 -13.83 -17.62
CA ARG A 113 8.07 -12.86 -17.03
C ARG A 113 8.72 -12.02 -15.94
N ALA A 114 9.43 -12.65 -15.00
CA ALA A 114 10.15 -11.95 -13.95
C ALA A 114 11.15 -10.95 -14.54
N ALA A 115 11.96 -11.36 -15.50
CA ALA A 115 12.95 -10.50 -16.15
C ALA A 115 12.32 -9.31 -16.89
N LEU A 116 11.25 -9.54 -17.64
CA LEU A 116 10.51 -8.48 -18.32
C LEU A 116 9.92 -7.46 -17.32
N LEU A 117 9.34 -7.96 -16.23
CA LEU A 117 8.74 -7.12 -15.20
C LEU A 117 9.80 -6.33 -14.42
N MET A 118 10.97 -6.90 -14.15
CA MET A 118 12.09 -6.17 -13.56
C MET A 118 12.61 -5.07 -14.50
N GLU A 119 12.63 -5.31 -15.82
CA GLU A 119 12.95 -4.26 -16.78
C GLU A 119 11.96 -3.08 -16.72
N THR A 120 10.68 -3.35 -16.47
CA THR A 120 9.70 -2.27 -16.28
C THR A 120 10.00 -1.42 -15.04
N LEU A 121 10.53 -2.02 -13.96
CA LEU A 121 10.95 -1.29 -12.76
C LEU A 121 12.16 -0.40 -13.03
N GLU A 122 13.12 -0.86 -13.83
CA GLU A 122 14.25 -0.01 -14.27
C GLU A 122 13.78 1.19 -15.11
N ARG A 123 12.77 1.00 -15.96
CA ARG A 123 12.15 2.11 -16.70
C ARG A 123 11.40 3.05 -15.75
N MET A 124 10.66 2.51 -14.78
CA MET A 124 10.00 3.29 -13.74
C MET A 124 11.02 4.12 -12.93
N LYS A 125 12.20 3.55 -12.59
CA LYS A 125 13.27 4.27 -11.89
C LYS A 125 13.66 5.56 -12.60
N SER A 126 13.75 5.56 -13.92
CA SER A 126 14.09 6.76 -14.69
C SER A 126 13.03 7.85 -14.63
N ARG A 127 11.84 7.54 -14.11
CA ARG A 127 10.69 8.45 -13.99
C ARG A 127 10.28 8.73 -12.54
N PHE A 128 11.07 8.32 -11.54
CA PHE A 128 10.69 8.49 -10.14
C PHE A 128 10.38 9.94 -9.75
N PHE A 129 11.15 10.90 -10.26
CA PHE A 129 10.88 12.32 -9.99
C PHE A 129 9.59 12.81 -10.65
N GLU A 130 9.29 12.37 -11.85
CA GLU A 130 8.02 12.67 -12.53
C GLU A 130 6.84 12.07 -11.79
N ILE A 131 6.95 10.80 -11.37
CA ILE A 131 5.95 10.11 -10.56
C ILE A 131 5.78 10.82 -9.20
N ALA A 132 6.87 11.33 -8.61
CA ALA A 132 6.82 12.10 -7.37
C ALA A 132 6.00 13.38 -7.51
N TYR A 133 6.24 14.18 -8.55
CA TYR A 133 5.44 15.39 -8.82
C TYR A 133 3.98 15.04 -9.15
N ALA A 134 3.75 13.99 -9.93
CA ALA A 134 2.41 13.49 -10.21
C ALA A 134 1.67 13.08 -8.93
N THR A 135 2.35 12.33 -8.04
CA THR A 135 1.79 11.91 -6.75
C THR A 135 1.54 13.11 -5.84
N MET A 136 2.49 14.02 -5.69
CA MET A 136 2.33 15.23 -4.89
C MET A 136 1.06 16.00 -5.28
N HIS A 137 0.87 16.25 -6.57
CA HIS A 137 -0.24 17.07 -7.07
C HIS A 137 -1.57 16.32 -7.23
N THR A 138 -1.59 14.99 -7.11
CA THR A 138 -2.84 14.22 -7.12
C THR A 138 -3.28 13.77 -5.73
N THR A 139 -2.33 13.62 -4.79
CA THR A 139 -2.62 13.06 -3.47
C THR A 139 -2.48 14.08 -2.33
N GLY A 140 -1.66 15.11 -2.50
CA GLY A 140 -1.31 16.06 -1.44
C GLY A 140 -0.17 15.59 -0.53
N GLN A 141 0.52 14.50 -0.86
CA GLN A 141 1.76 14.12 -0.14
C GLN A 141 2.81 15.23 -0.27
N ALA A 142 3.59 15.48 0.78
CA ALA A 142 4.76 16.33 0.69
C ALA A 142 5.81 15.72 -0.25
N TYR A 143 6.60 16.54 -0.94
CA TYR A 143 7.47 16.11 -2.04
C TYR A 143 8.38 14.91 -1.69
N MET A 144 9.07 14.97 -0.54
CA MET A 144 9.96 13.88 -0.12
C MET A 144 9.19 12.56 0.05
N MET A 145 8.02 12.61 0.69
CA MET A 145 7.16 11.43 0.86
C MET A 145 6.64 10.94 -0.50
N SER A 146 6.23 11.85 -1.39
CA SER A 146 5.80 11.50 -2.74
C SER A 146 6.90 10.76 -3.51
N PHE A 147 8.14 11.24 -3.43
CA PHE A 147 9.28 10.58 -4.06
C PHE A 147 9.52 9.19 -3.48
N GLN A 148 9.66 9.09 -2.16
CA GLN A 148 9.97 7.82 -1.48
C GLN A 148 8.85 6.78 -1.69
N ALA A 149 7.63 7.14 -1.35
CA ALA A 149 6.51 6.19 -1.38
C ALA A 149 6.12 5.80 -2.80
N SER A 150 6.04 6.76 -3.75
CA SER A 150 5.54 6.48 -5.09
C SER A 150 6.60 5.97 -6.07
N GLY A 151 7.86 6.20 -5.79
CA GLY A 151 9.01 5.75 -6.58
C GLY A 151 9.69 4.51 -5.96
N PRO A 152 10.79 4.72 -5.19
CA PRO A 152 11.63 3.63 -4.67
C PRO A 152 10.87 2.57 -3.87
N HIS A 153 10.06 2.96 -2.89
CA HIS A 153 9.35 1.99 -2.05
C HIS A 153 8.29 1.22 -2.85
N ALA A 154 7.57 1.87 -3.76
CA ALA A 154 6.63 1.19 -4.65
C ALA A 154 7.36 0.19 -5.57
N ALA A 155 8.51 0.57 -6.13
CA ALA A 155 9.31 -0.31 -6.98
C ALA A 155 9.87 -1.52 -6.20
N ASP A 156 10.31 -1.34 -4.95
CA ASP A 156 10.75 -2.44 -4.10
C ASP A 156 9.59 -3.37 -3.71
N ARG A 157 8.39 -2.84 -3.48
CA ARG A 157 7.18 -3.65 -3.27
C ARG A 157 6.79 -4.45 -4.53
N ALA A 158 6.95 -3.87 -5.70
CA ALA A 158 6.76 -4.59 -6.96
C ALA A 158 7.81 -5.68 -7.16
N LEU A 159 9.08 -5.41 -6.82
CA LEU A 159 10.17 -6.40 -6.87
C LEU A 159 9.92 -7.56 -5.90
N GLU A 160 9.44 -7.26 -4.69
CA GLU A 160 9.00 -8.27 -3.72
C GLU A 160 7.93 -9.19 -4.29
N ALA A 161 6.89 -8.64 -4.93
CA ALA A 161 5.83 -9.40 -5.57
C ALA A 161 6.34 -10.25 -6.75
N ILE A 162 7.27 -9.71 -7.56
CA ILE A 162 7.92 -10.44 -8.65
C ILE A 162 8.72 -11.62 -8.08
N ALA A 163 9.55 -11.38 -7.07
CA ALA A 163 10.39 -12.40 -6.46
C ALA A 163 9.55 -13.53 -5.84
N ALA A 164 8.50 -13.17 -5.07
CA ALA A 164 7.60 -14.13 -4.46
C ALA A 164 6.86 -14.96 -5.52
N GLY A 165 6.33 -14.32 -6.56
CA GLY A 165 5.62 -15.03 -7.62
C GLY A 165 6.54 -15.90 -8.47
N TYR A 166 7.77 -15.49 -8.72
CA TYR A 166 8.78 -16.31 -9.38
C TYR A 166 9.14 -17.52 -8.52
N GLU A 167 9.48 -17.33 -7.26
CA GLU A 167 9.85 -18.40 -6.33
C GLU A 167 8.76 -19.46 -6.23
N GLU A 168 7.50 -19.08 -6.00
CA GLU A 168 6.41 -20.03 -5.84
C GLU A 168 6.07 -20.81 -7.13
N GLN A 169 6.45 -20.34 -8.30
CA GLN A 169 6.27 -21.06 -9.56
C GLN A 169 7.46 -21.95 -9.92
N THR A 170 8.65 -21.71 -9.35
CA THR A 170 9.91 -22.38 -9.75
C THR A 170 10.52 -23.24 -8.65
N ARG A 171 10.06 -23.15 -7.41
CA ARG A 171 10.61 -23.91 -6.26
C ARG A 171 10.48 -25.42 -6.38
N PHE A 172 9.56 -25.92 -7.20
CA PHE A 172 9.38 -27.33 -7.48
C PHE A 172 9.73 -27.62 -8.94
N PRO A 173 10.28 -28.83 -9.25
CA PRO A 173 10.60 -29.19 -10.61
C PRO A 173 9.34 -29.29 -11.49
N GLU A 174 9.41 -28.79 -12.72
CA GLU A 174 8.32 -28.90 -13.70
C GLU A 174 8.08 -30.35 -14.16
N SER A 175 9.08 -31.21 -14.10
CA SER A 175 8.97 -32.61 -14.49
C SER A 175 9.86 -33.51 -13.66
N THR A 176 9.50 -34.79 -13.56
CA THR A 176 10.32 -35.81 -12.93
C THR A 176 10.06 -37.19 -13.52
N ALA A 177 11.08 -38.04 -13.60
CA ALA A 177 10.93 -39.47 -13.76
C ALA A 177 10.53 -40.06 -12.40
N TRP A 178 9.35 -40.66 -12.35
CA TRP A 178 8.79 -41.19 -11.12
C TRP A 178 8.71 -42.73 -11.19
N GLU A 179 9.20 -43.39 -10.17
CA GLU A 179 9.22 -44.83 -10.10
C GLU A 179 8.65 -45.34 -8.78
N LYS A 180 7.75 -46.33 -8.86
CA LYS A 180 7.13 -46.95 -7.70
C LYS A 180 7.30 -48.47 -7.74
N PRO A 181 7.88 -49.08 -6.72
CA PRO A 181 7.92 -50.54 -6.58
C PRO A 181 6.50 -51.15 -6.51
N MET A 182 6.21 -52.12 -7.36
CA MET A 182 4.95 -52.84 -7.43
C MET A 182 5.15 -54.34 -7.20
N GLY A 183 6.00 -54.69 -6.27
CA GLY A 183 6.37 -56.06 -5.96
C GLY A 183 7.38 -56.63 -6.98
N LYS A 184 6.90 -57.30 -8.04
CA LYS A 184 7.77 -57.93 -9.04
C LYS A 184 8.28 -57.00 -10.13
N TYR A 185 7.76 -55.81 -10.25
CA TYR A 185 8.18 -54.80 -11.25
C TYR A 185 8.06 -53.38 -10.65
N ASN A 186 8.66 -52.42 -11.32
CA ASN A 186 8.52 -51.01 -10.98
C ASN A 186 7.65 -50.32 -12.00
N LEU A 187 6.62 -49.61 -11.50
CA LEU A 187 5.81 -48.73 -12.35
C LEU A 187 6.61 -47.45 -12.58
N LYS A 188 6.90 -47.15 -13.86
CA LYS A 188 7.66 -45.95 -14.27
C LYS A 188 6.74 -44.99 -15.00
N LEU A 189 6.73 -43.74 -14.55
CA LEU A 189 5.95 -42.65 -15.15
C LEU A 189 6.80 -41.42 -15.34
N ASN A 190 6.59 -40.70 -16.43
CA ASN A 190 6.97 -39.31 -16.56
C ASN A 190 5.85 -38.43 -15.98
N LYS A 191 6.18 -37.56 -15.05
CA LYS A 191 5.23 -36.60 -14.47
C LYS A 191 5.66 -35.19 -14.82
N THR A 192 4.69 -34.35 -15.18
CA THR A 192 4.89 -32.95 -15.50
C THR A 192 3.85 -32.11 -14.76
N TRP A 193 4.22 -30.93 -14.29
CA TRP A 193 3.31 -29.97 -13.64
C TRP A 193 3.40 -28.61 -14.32
N LYS A 194 2.27 -27.92 -14.38
CA LYS A 194 2.19 -26.54 -14.90
C LYS A 194 1.50 -25.65 -13.89
N ALA A 195 2.09 -24.48 -13.63
CA ALA A 195 1.44 -23.38 -12.97
C ALA A 195 0.50 -22.70 -13.98
N VAL A 196 -0.81 -22.85 -13.80
CA VAL A 196 -1.84 -22.34 -14.71
C VAL A 196 -2.43 -21.05 -14.12
N PRO A 197 -2.21 -19.89 -14.77
CA PRO A 197 -2.81 -18.62 -14.34
C PRO A 197 -4.34 -18.68 -14.32
N LYS A 198 -4.97 -17.93 -13.42
CA LYS A 198 -6.45 -17.96 -13.28
C LYS A 198 -7.19 -17.18 -14.36
N GLY A 199 -6.58 -16.14 -14.93
CA GLY A 199 -7.17 -15.29 -15.96
C GLY A 199 -7.06 -13.81 -15.67
N VAL A 200 -8.01 -12.99 -16.13
CA VAL A 200 -7.97 -11.54 -16.00
C VAL A 200 -7.98 -11.11 -14.54
N ALA A 201 -7.03 -10.26 -14.18
CA ALA A 201 -6.93 -9.60 -12.89
C ALA A 201 -7.37 -8.14 -12.96
N LEU A 202 -8.08 -7.67 -11.95
CA LEU A 202 -8.47 -6.29 -11.74
C LEU A 202 -7.75 -5.76 -10.50
N VAL A 203 -7.07 -4.62 -10.61
CA VAL A 203 -6.45 -3.94 -9.47
C VAL A 203 -7.10 -2.58 -9.29
N ILE A 204 -7.81 -2.39 -8.17
CA ILE A 204 -8.49 -1.16 -7.81
C ILE A 204 -7.64 -0.41 -6.79
N GLY A 205 -7.04 0.70 -7.23
CA GLY A 205 -6.13 1.50 -6.43
C GLY A 205 -6.84 2.55 -5.57
N CYS A 206 -6.20 2.92 -4.46
CA CYS A 206 -6.65 4.00 -3.59
C CYS A 206 -6.17 5.37 -4.08
N SER A 207 -6.66 6.43 -3.43
CA SER A 207 -6.35 7.81 -3.82
C SER A 207 -5.11 8.38 -3.16
N THR A 208 -4.74 7.91 -1.97
CA THR A 208 -3.68 8.55 -1.15
C THR A 208 -2.30 7.95 -1.37
N PHE A 209 -2.22 6.68 -1.77
CA PHE A 209 -0.97 5.98 -2.11
C PHE A 209 -1.12 5.23 -3.45
N PRO A 210 -1.31 5.94 -4.58
CA PRO A 210 -1.73 5.33 -5.84
C PRO A 210 -0.76 4.25 -6.33
N THR A 211 0.54 4.50 -6.39
CA THR A 211 1.53 3.50 -6.85
C THR A 211 1.81 2.45 -5.79
N TRP A 212 2.09 2.86 -4.55
CA TRP A 212 2.52 1.97 -3.48
C TRP A 212 1.52 0.84 -3.18
N ASN A 213 0.21 1.14 -3.17
CA ASN A 213 -0.84 0.14 -2.96
C ASN A 213 -1.23 -0.63 -4.24
N THR A 214 -1.03 -0.06 -5.43
CA THR A 214 -1.44 -0.70 -6.69
C THR A 214 -0.42 -1.71 -7.21
N VAL A 215 0.88 -1.36 -7.17
CA VAL A 215 1.90 -2.17 -7.83
C VAL A 215 2.09 -3.58 -7.24
N PRO A 216 1.95 -3.86 -5.93
CA PRO A 216 2.09 -5.22 -5.43
C PRO A 216 1.10 -6.20 -6.08
N GLY A 217 -0.19 -5.87 -6.08
CA GLY A 217 -1.23 -6.70 -6.72
C GLY A 217 -1.07 -6.81 -8.23
N MET A 218 -0.71 -5.70 -8.88
CA MET A 218 -0.44 -5.63 -10.31
C MET A 218 0.72 -6.57 -10.69
N TYR A 219 1.87 -6.45 -10.04
CA TYR A 219 3.04 -7.27 -10.37
C TYR A 219 2.90 -8.72 -9.91
N ALA A 220 2.22 -8.99 -8.80
CA ALA A 220 1.90 -10.36 -8.40
C ALA A 220 1.02 -11.09 -9.43
N SER A 221 0.04 -10.39 -10.01
CA SER A 221 -0.78 -10.95 -11.08
C SER A 221 0.01 -11.12 -12.38
N LEU A 222 0.78 -10.12 -12.79
CA LEU A 222 1.59 -10.19 -14.02
C LEU A 222 2.61 -11.32 -13.95
N VAL A 223 3.42 -11.43 -12.88
CA VAL A 223 4.46 -12.46 -12.76
C VAL A 223 3.89 -13.87 -12.73
N THR A 224 2.67 -14.03 -12.21
CA THR A 224 1.97 -15.33 -12.19
C THR A 224 1.22 -15.63 -13.50
N GLY A 225 1.37 -14.77 -14.53
CA GLY A 225 0.85 -15.00 -15.88
C GLY A 225 -0.56 -14.52 -16.14
N ASN A 226 -1.12 -13.69 -15.26
CA ASN A 226 -2.44 -13.09 -15.39
C ASN A 226 -2.31 -11.68 -16.01
N PRO A 227 -3.04 -11.32 -17.07
CA PRO A 227 -3.13 -9.95 -17.54
C PRO A 227 -3.90 -9.10 -16.54
N VAL A 228 -3.55 -7.82 -16.47
CA VAL A 228 -4.06 -6.91 -15.44
C VAL A 228 -4.77 -5.71 -16.05
N ILE A 229 -5.97 -5.42 -15.55
CA ILE A 229 -6.67 -4.16 -15.73
C ILE A 229 -6.45 -3.35 -14.45
N VAL A 230 -5.74 -2.23 -14.55
CA VAL A 230 -5.46 -1.34 -13.44
C VAL A 230 -6.47 -0.21 -13.44
N LYS A 231 -7.27 -0.14 -12.38
CA LYS A 231 -8.30 0.86 -12.19
C LYS A 231 -7.90 1.80 -11.04
N PRO A 232 -7.18 2.91 -11.30
CA PRO A 232 -6.82 3.88 -10.29
C PRO A 232 -8.05 4.62 -9.74
N HIS A 233 -7.89 5.24 -8.59
CA HIS A 233 -8.89 6.19 -8.09
C HIS A 233 -8.99 7.40 -9.05
N PRO A 234 -10.18 7.93 -9.37
CA PRO A 234 -10.34 9.01 -10.36
C PRO A 234 -9.61 10.32 -10.01
N LYS A 235 -9.23 10.49 -8.76
CA LYS A 235 -8.45 11.65 -8.28
C LYS A 235 -6.93 11.42 -8.26
N ALA A 236 -6.44 10.22 -8.61
CA ALA A 236 -5.02 9.90 -8.58
C ALA A 236 -4.67 8.91 -9.71
N VAL A 237 -4.84 9.35 -10.95
CA VAL A 237 -4.65 8.54 -12.17
C VAL A 237 -3.22 8.68 -12.70
N LEU A 238 -2.67 9.90 -12.75
CA LEU A 238 -1.41 10.18 -13.42
C LEU A 238 -0.24 9.30 -12.96
N PRO A 239 0.02 9.13 -11.65
CA PRO A 239 1.14 8.28 -11.21
C PRO A 239 1.05 6.85 -11.75
N ILE A 240 -0.15 6.29 -11.78
CA ILE A 240 -0.41 4.93 -12.29
C ILE A 240 -0.36 4.89 -13.82
N ALA A 241 -0.87 5.91 -14.51
CA ALA A 241 -0.81 5.99 -15.96
C ALA A 241 0.64 5.96 -16.46
N ILE A 242 1.56 6.66 -15.79
CA ILE A 242 2.99 6.63 -16.07
C ILE A 242 3.57 5.21 -15.92
N VAL A 243 3.25 4.53 -14.81
CA VAL A 243 3.73 3.15 -14.57
C VAL A 243 3.19 2.18 -15.63
N VAL A 244 1.89 2.22 -15.92
CA VAL A 244 1.26 1.36 -16.93
C VAL A 244 1.86 1.61 -18.31
N ALA A 245 2.14 2.86 -18.67
CA ALA A 245 2.77 3.21 -19.95
C ALA A 245 4.16 2.57 -20.09
N GLU A 246 4.99 2.59 -19.03
CA GLU A 246 6.31 1.94 -19.07
C GLU A 246 6.20 0.41 -19.17
N VAL A 247 5.23 -0.20 -18.49
CA VAL A 247 4.97 -1.64 -18.64
C VAL A 247 4.58 -1.96 -20.08
N GLN A 248 3.67 -1.21 -20.68
CA GLN A 248 3.24 -1.41 -22.06
C GLN A 248 4.38 -1.24 -23.08
N LYS A 249 5.26 -0.25 -22.88
CA LYS A 249 6.44 -0.03 -23.72
C LYS A 249 7.37 -1.24 -23.70
N VAL A 250 7.73 -1.73 -22.51
CA VAL A 250 8.59 -2.92 -22.37
C VAL A 250 7.96 -4.16 -23.00
N LEU A 251 6.67 -4.38 -22.81
CA LEU A 251 5.95 -5.49 -23.44
C LEU A 251 6.01 -5.40 -24.98
N ALA A 252 5.70 -4.23 -25.54
CA ALA A 252 5.73 -4.00 -27.00
C ALA A 252 7.13 -4.15 -27.60
N GLU A 253 8.16 -3.61 -26.96
CA GLU A 253 9.57 -3.73 -27.36
C GLU A 253 10.03 -5.20 -27.42
N ASN A 254 9.39 -6.09 -26.66
CA ASN A 254 9.65 -7.52 -26.63
C ASN A 254 8.64 -8.36 -27.45
N GLY A 255 7.82 -7.72 -28.30
CA GLY A 255 6.88 -8.41 -29.19
C GLY A 255 5.66 -9.00 -28.48
N LEU A 256 5.34 -8.48 -27.30
CA LEU A 256 4.19 -8.89 -26.50
C LEU A 256 3.06 -7.86 -26.63
N ASN A 257 1.82 -8.35 -26.43
CA ASN A 257 0.64 -7.50 -26.50
C ASN A 257 0.64 -6.49 -25.35
N PRO A 258 0.61 -5.16 -25.59
CA PRO A 258 0.55 -4.15 -24.52
C PRO A 258 -0.67 -4.29 -23.61
N ASN A 259 -1.78 -4.86 -24.10
CA ASN A 259 -2.99 -5.07 -23.33
C ASN A 259 -2.86 -6.17 -22.25
N ILE A 260 -1.68 -6.78 -22.07
CA ILE A 260 -1.33 -7.56 -20.88
C ILE A 260 -1.44 -6.69 -19.61
N CYS A 261 -1.17 -5.38 -19.74
CA CYS A 261 -1.39 -4.42 -18.66
C CYS A 261 -2.14 -3.20 -19.19
N GLN A 262 -3.35 -2.97 -18.74
CA GLN A 262 -4.22 -1.89 -19.22
C GLN A 262 -4.56 -0.90 -18.11
N LEU A 263 -4.67 0.38 -18.46
CA LEU A 263 -5.26 1.42 -17.61
C LEU A 263 -6.77 1.47 -17.85
N ALA A 264 -7.56 1.48 -16.78
CA ALA A 264 -8.99 1.66 -16.80
C ALA A 264 -9.36 2.92 -16.02
N VAL A 265 -9.82 3.96 -16.69
CA VAL A 265 -10.27 5.20 -16.03
C VAL A 265 -11.80 5.26 -15.99
N ASP A 266 -12.34 5.92 -14.97
CA ASP A 266 -13.76 6.25 -14.93
C ASP A 266 -14.10 7.29 -16.00
N ALA A 267 -15.31 7.21 -16.57
CA ALA A 267 -15.84 8.33 -17.34
C ALA A 267 -16.21 9.50 -16.38
N ASP A 268 -16.37 10.69 -16.93
CA ASP A 268 -16.67 11.87 -16.10
C ASP A 268 -18.01 11.73 -15.35
N ASP A 269 -18.94 10.91 -15.87
CA ASP A 269 -20.29 10.67 -15.34
C ASP A 269 -20.55 9.21 -14.91
N ARG A 270 -19.56 8.30 -15.03
CA ARG A 270 -19.74 6.87 -14.74
C ARG A 270 -18.52 6.24 -14.08
N LEU A 271 -18.73 5.65 -12.91
CA LEU A 271 -17.75 4.80 -12.22
C LEU A 271 -17.84 3.37 -12.77
N ILE A 272 -16.71 2.78 -13.19
CA ILE A 272 -16.67 1.47 -13.85
C ILE A 272 -16.11 0.34 -12.97
N ALA A 273 -15.68 0.63 -11.74
CA ALA A 273 -15.06 -0.36 -10.86
C ALA A 273 -15.99 -1.56 -10.57
N LYS A 274 -17.30 -1.30 -10.36
CA LYS A 274 -18.28 -2.32 -10.08
C LYS A 274 -18.53 -3.21 -11.32
N ASP A 275 -18.70 -2.60 -12.48
CA ASP A 275 -18.94 -3.32 -13.75
C ASP A 275 -17.76 -4.27 -14.07
N LEU A 276 -16.52 -3.79 -13.89
CA LEU A 276 -15.31 -4.61 -14.03
C LEU A 276 -15.27 -5.74 -13.00
N ALA A 277 -15.58 -5.44 -11.74
CA ALA A 277 -15.50 -6.42 -10.66
C ALA A 277 -16.55 -7.54 -10.77
N GLU A 278 -17.73 -7.23 -11.25
CA GLU A 278 -18.83 -8.21 -11.42
C GLU A 278 -18.65 -9.13 -12.63
N ASP A 279 -17.92 -8.70 -13.66
CA ASP A 279 -17.77 -9.48 -14.89
C ASP A 279 -17.20 -10.89 -14.60
N PRO A 280 -17.83 -11.96 -15.08
CA PRO A 280 -17.43 -13.34 -14.79
C PRO A 280 -16.05 -13.74 -15.34
N LYS A 281 -15.50 -12.98 -16.29
CA LYS A 281 -14.18 -13.21 -16.89
C LYS A 281 -13.05 -12.66 -16.01
N VAL A 282 -13.32 -11.65 -15.17
CA VAL A 282 -12.40 -11.20 -14.13
C VAL A 282 -12.33 -12.24 -13.03
N LYS A 283 -11.15 -12.80 -12.78
CA LYS A 283 -10.94 -13.94 -11.85
C LYS A 283 -10.23 -13.54 -10.57
N LEU A 284 -9.45 -12.47 -10.62
CA LEU A 284 -8.65 -11.95 -9.52
C LEU A 284 -9.02 -10.49 -9.30
N ILE A 285 -9.17 -10.07 -8.04
CA ILE A 285 -9.38 -8.67 -7.69
C ILE A 285 -8.46 -8.31 -6.53
N ASP A 286 -7.64 -7.28 -6.73
CA ASP A 286 -6.92 -6.59 -5.66
C ASP A 286 -7.63 -5.26 -5.40
N TYR A 287 -7.92 -4.97 -4.15
CA TYR A 287 -8.65 -3.77 -3.75
C TYR A 287 -7.98 -3.10 -2.54
N THR A 288 -7.76 -1.81 -2.62
CA THR A 288 -7.39 -0.96 -1.48
C THR A 288 -8.35 0.22 -1.39
N GLY A 289 -9.01 0.40 -0.25
CA GLY A 289 -9.95 1.50 -0.06
C GLY A 289 -10.90 1.34 1.11
N GLY A 290 -12.05 2.01 1.07
CA GLY A 290 -13.04 2.00 2.15
C GLY A 290 -13.66 0.63 2.42
N THR A 291 -14.07 0.40 3.67
CA THR A 291 -14.58 -0.89 4.16
C THR A 291 -15.83 -1.35 3.44
N GLU A 292 -16.77 -0.45 3.14
CA GLU A 292 -18.05 -0.81 2.50
C GLU A 292 -17.84 -1.47 1.13
N PHE A 293 -17.06 -0.82 0.25
CA PHE A 293 -16.79 -1.39 -1.06
C PHE A 293 -15.86 -2.61 -0.99
N GLY A 294 -14.93 -2.64 -0.02
CA GLY A 294 -14.10 -3.82 0.23
C GLY A 294 -14.93 -5.04 0.63
N ASN A 295 -15.89 -4.89 1.53
CA ASN A 295 -16.82 -5.97 1.91
C ASN A 295 -17.69 -6.41 0.73
N TYR A 296 -18.11 -5.48 -0.12
CA TYR A 296 -18.79 -5.82 -1.37
C TYR A 296 -17.89 -6.68 -2.29
N ILE A 297 -16.63 -6.31 -2.50
CA ILE A 297 -15.65 -7.08 -3.28
C ILE A 297 -15.48 -8.50 -2.69
N GLU A 298 -15.34 -8.63 -1.38
CA GLU A 298 -15.23 -9.93 -0.70
C GLU A 298 -16.46 -10.81 -0.86
N SER A 299 -17.64 -10.21 -1.05
CA SER A 299 -18.89 -10.93 -1.28
C SER A 299 -19.04 -11.56 -2.68
N LEU A 300 -18.20 -11.17 -3.64
CA LEU A 300 -18.27 -11.62 -5.03
C LEU A 300 -17.87 -13.09 -5.17
N LYS A 301 -18.79 -13.91 -5.66
CA LYS A 301 -18.56 -15.35 -5.82
C LYS A 301 -17.75 -15.70 -7.07
N GLY A 302 -16.94 -16.74 -6.96
CA GLY A 302 -16.17 -17.27 -8.10
C GLY A 302 -14.90 -16.46 -8.44
N LYS A 303 -14.50 -15.55 -7.56
CA LYS A 303 -13.31 -14.73 -7.69
C LYS A 303 -12.34 -14.98 -6.53
N THR A 304 -11.07 -14.80 -6.78
CA THR A 304 -10.06 -14.72 -5.72
C THR A 304 -9.82 -13.23 -5.45
N VAL A 305 -10.08 -12.80 -4.24
CA VAL A 305 -9.97 -11.39 -3.86
C VAL A 305 -8.88 -11.18 -2.82
N PHE A 306 -8.19 -10.04 -2.93
CA PHE A 306 -7.18 -9.57 -1.99
C PHE A 306 -7.58 -8.14 -1.62
N THR A 307 -7.88 -7.92 -0.35
CA THR A 307 -8.42 -6.64 0.11
C THR A 307 -7.57 -6.03 1.20
N GLU A 308 -7.43 -4.72 1.14
CA GLU A 308 -6.99 -3.85 2.20
C GLU A 308 -8.07 -2.78 2.40
N LYS A 309 -8.59 -2.71 3.64
CA LYS A 309 -9.71 -1.86 4.01
C LYS A 309 -9.32 -0.94 5.17
N ALA A 310 -10.21 -0.04 5.56
CA ALA A 310 -10.04 0.80 6.73
C ALA A 310 -9.78 -0.02 8.01
N GLY A 311 -8.99 0.55 8.92
CA GLY A 311 -8.70 -0.03 10.22
C GLY A 311 -8.62 1.02 11.32
N VAL A 312 -8.80 0.61 12.58
CA VAL A 312 -8.65 1.46 13.76
C VAL A 312 -7.31 1.16 14.44
N ASN A 313 -6.29 1.91 14.06
CA ASN A 313 -4.93 1.70 14.55
C ASN A 313 -4.73 2.26 15.95
N SER A 314 -4.08 1.49 16.82
CA SER A 314 -3.96 1.80 18.24
C SER A 314 -2.54 2.11 18.67
N ILE A 315 -2.42 2.95 19.71
CA ILE A 315 -1.22 3.12 20.52
C ILE A 315 -1.56 2.73 21.95
N ILE A 316 -0.74 1.85 22.56
CA ILE A 316 -0.84 1.46 23.97
C ILE A 316 0.33 2.09 24.70
N LEU A 317 0.04 2.97 25.69
CA LEU A 317 1.05 3.61 26.52
C LEU A 317 0.99 3.03 27.94
N ASP A 318 2.03 2.30 28.35
CA ASP A 318 2.16 1.72 29.69
C ASP A 318 3.31 2.35 30.47
N SER A 319 4.51 2.27 29.90
CA SER A 319 5.70 2.82 30.53
C SER A 319 6.76 3.18 29.48
N VAL A 320 7.59 4.18 29.78
CA VAL A 320 8.64 4.67 28.89
C VAL A 320 9.87 5.10 29.68
N ASP A 321 11.04 5.07 29.06
CA ASP A 321 12.25 5.64 29.65
C ASP A 321 12.30 7.16 29.55
N ASP A 322 11.79 7.70 28.43
CA ASP A 322 11.85 9.14 28.09
C ASP A 322 10.55 9.54 27.37
N LEU A 323 9.66 10.20 28.10
CA LEU A 323 8.36 10.61 27.58
C LEU A 323 8.47 11.69 26.48
N ASP A 324 9.48 12.57 26.55
CA ASP A 324 9.64 13.63 25.56
C ASP A 324 10.02 13.04 24.18
N LYS A 325 10.91 12.05 24.14
CA LYS A 325 11.25 11.34 22.91
C LYS A 325 10.06 10.58 22.32
N VAL A 326 9.27 9.94 23.18
CA VAL A 326 8.06 9.22 22.75
C VAL A 326 7.01 10.19 22.23
N ALA A 327 6.75 11.28 22.94
CA ALA A 327 5.79 12.31 22.52
C ALA A 327 6.20 12.94 21.16
N GLN A 328 7.47 13.23 20.95
CA GLN A 328 7.98 13.73 19.66
C GLN A 328 7.77 12.71 18.53
N ASN A 329 8.02 11.43 18.79
CA ASN A 329 7.85 10.38 17.80
C ASN A 329 6.37 10.15 17.45
N LEU A 330 5.49 10.19 18.43
CA LEU A 330 4.04 10.09 18.23
C LEU A 330 3.50 11.33 17.51
N ALA A 331 3.98 12.54 17.85
CA ALA A 331 3.64 13.77 17.14
C ALA A 331 4.01 13.68 15.65
N PHE A 332 5.18 13.14 15.33
CA PHE A 332 5.57 12.86 13.94
C PHE A 332 4.61 11.88 13.27
N SER A 333 4.29 10.76 13.91
CA SER A 333 3.45 9.71 13.34
C SER A 333 2.02 10.16 13.08
N ILE A 334 1.46 11.06 13.90
CA ILE A 334 0.12 11.61 13.72
C ILE A 334 0.10 12.70 12.64
N SER A 335 1.19 13.48 12.55
CA SER A 335 1.25 14.67 11.69
C SER A 335 1.69 14.33 10.26
N LEU A 336 2.43 13.23 10.08
CA LEU A 336 2.96 12.84 8.77
C LEU A 336 1.83 12.69 7.76
N TYR A 337 1.96 13.42 6.64
CA TYR A 337 0.95 13.50 5.58
C TYR A 337 -0.46 13.86 6.11
N SER A 338 -0.53 14.64 7.21
CA SER A 338 -1.78 14.99 7.89
C SER A 338 -2.66 13.76 8.18
N GLY A 339 -2.06 12.66 8.62
CA GLY A 339 -2.75 11.42 8.99
C GLY A 339 -3.50 10.71 7.85
N GLN A 340 -3.26 11.05 6.58
CA GLN A 340 -3.94 10.45 5.44
C GLN A 340 -3.31 9.12 5.01
N MET A 341 -3.04 8.25 5.99
CA MET A 341 -2.43 6.94 5.80
C MET A 341 -3.27 5.86 6.48
N CYS A 342 -3.43 4.72 5.82
CA CYS A 342 -4.12 3.56 6.37
C CYS A 342 -3.46 3.02 7.66
N THR A 343 -2.19 3.34 7.90
CA THR A 343 -1.40 2.95 9.07
C THR A 343 -1.28 4.05 10.13
N ALA A 344 -1.89 5.23 9.91
CA ALA A 344 -1.83 6.33 10.87
C ALA A 344 -2.47 5.91 12.21
N PRO A 345 -1.81 6.16 13.36
CA PRO A 345 -2.38 5.86 14.66
C PRO A 345 -3.53 6.83 14.97
N GLN A 346 -4.64 6.28 15.45
CA GLN A 346 -5.83 7.06 15.81
C GLN A 346 -6.14 6.97 17.30
N ASN A 347 -6.19 5.75 17.87
CA ASN A 347 -6.67 5.47 19.22
C ASN A 347 -5.49 5.30 20.18
N PHE A 348 -5.35 6.20 21.14
CA PHE A 348 -4.26 6.22 22.13
C PHE A 348 -4.81 5.82 23.49
N PHE A 349 -4.54 4.62 23.94
CA PHE A 349 -4.99 4.09 25.23
C PHE A 349 -3.98 4.43 26.33
N ILE A 350 -4.42 5.21 27.31
CA ILE A 350 -3.58 5.70 28.42
C ILE A 350 -4.31 5.43 29.76
N PRO A 351 -3.67 4.72 30.73
CA PRO A 351 -4.23 4.49 32.03
C PRO A 351 -4.57 5.79 32.79
N GLU A 352 -5.71 5.82 33.49
CA GLU A 352 -6.20 6.98 34.25
C GLU A 352 -5.22 7.47 35.33
N LYS A 353 -4.41 6.57 35.86
CA LYS A 353 -3.37 6.90 36.87
C LYS A 353 -2.09 7.46 36.23
N GLY A 354 -2.04 7.53 34.90
CA GLY A 354 -0.82 7.86 34.16
C GLY A 354 0.05 6.67 33.86
N ILE A 355 1.27 6.93 33.41
CA ILE A 355 2.26 5.91 33.01
C ILE A 355 3.55 6.05 33.82
N LYS A 356 4.38 5.00 33.83
CA LYS A 356 5.72 5.08 34.44
C LYS A 356 6.71 5.68 33.42
N VAL A 357 7.50 6.66 33.88
CA VAL A 357 8.57 7.31 33.12
C VAL A 357 9.85 7.23 33.92
N GLY A 358 10.86 6.49 33.45
CA GLY A 358 12.09 6.24 34.19
C GLY A 358 11.89 5.64 35.59
N GLY A 359 10.78 4.91 35.79
CA GLY A 359 10.37 4.29 37.06
C GLY A 359 9.43 5.11 37.94
N GLU A 360 9.26 6.41 37.69
CA GLU A 360 8.31 7.28 38.40
C GLU A 360 6.97 7.37 37.66
N THR A 361 5.87 7.57 38.42
CA THR A 361 4.56 7.74 37.79
C THR A 361 4.35 9.18 37.36
N VAL A 362 4.15 9.40 36.06
CA VAL A 362 3.68 10.68 35.50
C VAL A 362 2.17 10.63 35.37
N PRO A 363 1.43 11.60 35.95
CA PRO A 363 -0.03 11.63 35.91
C PRO A 363 -0.58 11.69 34.49
N TYR A 364 -1.78 11.13 34.28
CA TYR A 364 -2.47 11.08 33.00
C TYR A 364 -2.53 12.44 32.28
N ASP A 365 -2.98 13.49 32.99
CA ASP A 365 -3.14 14.82 32.41
C ASP A 365 -1.80 15.42 31.92
N GLU A 366 -0.70 15.10 32.61
CA GLU A 366 0.65 15.54 32.20
C GLU A 366 1.10 14.78 30.94
N VAL A 367 0.84 13.48 30.85
CA VAL A 367 1.15 12.68 29.64
C VAL A 367 0.38 13.23 28.44
N VAL A 368 -0.91 13.47 28.59
CA VAL A 368 -1.77 14.00 27.52
C VAL A 368 -1.31 15.40 27.08
N GLN A 369 -0.96 16.26 28.04
CA GLN A 369 -0.47 17.61 27.74
C GLN A 369 0.86 17.56 26.98
N LYS A 370 1.79 16.69 27.37
CA LYS A 370 3.07 16.51 26.65
C LYS A 370 2.87 16.03 25.19
N LEU A 371 1.91 15.15 24.96
CA LEU A 371 1.56 14.74 23.58
C LEU A 371 1.01 15.92 22.78
N ALA A 372 0.10 16.70 23.36
CA ALA A 372 -0.47 17.88 22.71
C ALA A 372 0.60 18.96 22.41
N ASP A 373 1.50 19.22 23.36
CA ASP A 373 2.59 20.17 23.21
C ASP A 373 3.57 19.73 22.11
N ALA A 374 3.89 18.44 22.03
CA ALA A 374 4.76 17.87 20.99
C ALA A 374 4.13 18.02 19.60
N VAL A 375 2.83 17.72 19.45
CA VAL A 375 2.10 17.88 18.18
C VAL A 375 2.08 19.36 17.79
N SER A 376 1.68 20.24 18.70
CA SER A 376 1.63 21.68 18.45
C SER A 376 3.02 22.25 18.11
N GLY A 377 4.07 21.85 18.83
CA GLY A 377 5.44 22.26 18.57
C GLY A 377 5.96 21.83 17.20
N LEU A 378 5.63 20.60 16.76
CA LEU A 378 6.02 20.08 15.45
C LEU A 378 5.32 20.82 14.32
N VAL A 379 4.00 20.97 14.41
CA VAL A 379 3.17 21.61 13.38
C VAL A 379 3.52 23.09 13.20
N ASN A 380 3.74 23.80 14.31
CA ASN A 380 4.10 25.22 14.28
C ASN A 380 5.58 25.48 13.97
N ASN A 381 6.38 24.44 13.80
CA ASN A 381 7.78 24.61 13.38
C ASN A 381 7.82 24.99 11.90
N PRO A 382 8.30 26.20 11.54
CA PRO A 382 8.25 26.71 10.17
C PRO A 382 9.14 25.92 9.19
N LYS A 383 10.10 25.13 9.70
CA LYS A 383 10.98 24.29 8.89
C LYS A 383 10.45 22.85 8.77
N ALA A 384 9.82 22.32 9.80
CA ALA A 384 9.37 20.94 9.83
C ALA A 384 7.90 20.79 9.38
N GLY A 385 7.00 21.63 9.88
CA GLY A 385 5.56 21.53 9.61
C GLY A 385 5.21 21.40 8.13
N PRO A 386 5.69 22.31 7.24
CA PRO A 386 5.35 22.24 5.81
C PRO A 386 5.84 20.98 5.08
N HIS A 387 6.90 20.34 5.58
CA HIS A 387 7.45 19.12 4.99
C HIS A 387 6.86 17.83 5.57
N ILE A 388 6.23 17.93 6.74
CA ILE A 388 5.56 16.78 7.40
C ILE A 388 4.08 16.75 7.05
N LEU A 389 3.39 17.90 7.16
CA LEU A 389 1.98 18.01 6.80
C LEU A 389 1.83 17.98 5.27
N GLY A 390 0.98 17.10 4.79
CA GLY A 390 0.55 17.12 3.40
C GLY A 390 -0.67 18.03 3.20
N ALA A 391 -1.01 18.29 1.95
CA ALA A 391 -2.32 18.86 1.60
C ALA A 391 -3.41 17.78 1.71
N ILE A 392 -4.61 18.17 2.09
CA ILE A 392 -5.74 17.26 2.22
C ILE A 392 -6.33 16.99 0.83
N GLN A 393 -6.26 15.75 0.39
CA GLN A 393 -6.77 15.36 -0.91
C GLN A 393 -8.31 15.42 -0.98
N ASN A 394 -8.97 14.75 -0.04
CA ASN A 394 -10.43 14.67 0.00
C ASN A 394 -11.01 15.78 0.88
N PRO A 395 -11.83 16.72 0.34
CA PRO A 395 -12.48 17.74 1.16
C PRO A 395 -13.24 17.18 2.36
N ALA A 396 -13.83 15.98 2.24
CA ALA A 396 -14.53 15.34 3.36
C ALA A 396 -13.62 15.03 4.57
N THR A 397 -12.32 14.86 4.35
CA THR A 397 -11.35 14.72 5.45
C THR A 397 -11.16 16.04 6.18
N ALA A 398 -11.07 17.16 5.46
CA ALA A 398 -11.02 18.49 6.07
C ALA A 398 -12.29 18.80 6.87
N THR A 399 -13.47 18.51 6.30
CA THR A 399 -14.76 18.66 7.00
C THR A 399 -14.79 17.82 8.28
N ARG A 400 -14.34 16.56 8.25
CA ARG A 400 -14.29 15.70 9.45
C ARG A 400 -13.40 16.29 10.55
N VAL A 401 -12.28 16.90 10.21
CA VAL A 401 -11.41 17.57 11.19
C VAL A 401 -12.09 18.80 11.79
N GLN A 402 -12.77 19.60 10.95
CA GLN A 402 -13.52 20.78 11.41
C GLN A 402 -14.72 20.42 12.30
N GLU A 403 -15.36 19.29 12.05
CA GLU A 403 -16.51 18.76 12.78
C GLU A 403 -16.12 17.78 13.90
N ALA A 404 -14.83 17.71 14.28
CA ALA A 404 -14.34 16.74 15.25
C ALA A 404 -14.99 16.88 16.65
N ASP A 405 -15.52 18.05 17.01
CA ASP A 405 -16.35 18.23 18.22
C ASP A 405 -17.56 17.27 18.25
N SER A 406 -18.07 16.85 17.10
CA SER A 406 -19.18 15.89 17.00
C SER A 406 -18.82 14.45 17.43
N ILE A 407 -17.54 14.14 17.64
CA ILE A 407 -17.07 12.85 18.15
C ILE A 407 -17.56 12.61 19.59
N GLY A 408 -17.85 13.69 20.33
CA GLY A 408 -18.39 13.59 21.68
C GLY A 408 -17.33 13.37 22.76
N GLY A 409 -16.15 13.94 22.57
CA GLY A 409 -15.05 13.98 23.53
C GLY A 409 -14.74 15.41 24.03
N LYS A 410 -13.75 15.50 24.92
CA LYS A 410 -13.19 16.78 25.38
C LYS A 410 -12.05 17.17 24.45
N ALA A 411 -12.13 18.34 23.83
CA ALA A 411 -11.02 18.87 23.02
C ALA A 411 -9.79 19.16 23.91
N ILE A 412 -8.65 18.56 23.54
CA ILE A 412 -7.35 18.80 24.16
C ILE A 412 -6.50 19.70 23.26
N LEU A 413 -6.49 19.43 21.94
CA LEU A 413 -5.85 20.25 20.93
C LEU A 413 -6.83 20.47 19.78
N SER A 414 -7.15 21.71 19.50
CA SER A 414 -7.94 22.09 18.32
C SER A 414 -7.05 22.35 17.11
N THR A 415 -7.63 22.26 15.93
CA THR A 415 -6.94 22.69 14.70
C THR A 415 -6.50 24.14 14.80
N CYS A 416 -5.35 24.45 14.23
CA CYS A 416 -4.88 25.83 14.12
C CYS A 416 -4.75 26.23 12.64
N ASP A 417 -4.74 27.54 12.40
CA ASP A 417 -4.50 28.06 11.07
C ASP A 417 -3.07 27.68 10.64
N PHE A 418 -2.99 26.96 9.53
CA PHE A 418 -1.73 26.58 8.92
C PHE A 418 -1.75 26.97 7.44
N SER A 419 -0.80 27.82 7.05
CA SER A 419 -0.59 28.19 5.66
C SER A 419 0.70 27.53 5.14
N ASN A 420 0.58 26.78 4.05
CA ASN A 420 1.76 26.21 3.40
C ASN A 420 2.58 27.32 2.73
N PRO A 421 3.86 27.52 3.09
CA PRO A 421 4.66 28.64 2.56
C PRO A 421 4.97 28.52 1.07
N MET A 422 4.90 27.32 0.49
CA MET A 422 5.15 27.07 -0.93
C MET A 422 3.87 27.10 -1.77
N PHE A 423 2.71 26.84 -1.16
CA PHE A 423 1.41 26.73 -1.82
C PHE A 423 0.34 27.43 -0.99
N ALA A 424 0.12 28.71 -1.28
CA ALA A 424 -0.80 29.55 -0.52
C ALA A 424 -2.25 29.05 -0.55
N ASN A 425 -2.63 28.31 -1.59
CA ASN A 425 -3.98 27.76 -1.78
C ASN A 425 -4.12 26.33 -1.23
N ALA A 426 -3.07 25.72 -0.66
CA ALA A 426 -3.13 24.33 -0.23
C ALA A 426 -4.28 24.09 0.77
N ARG A 427 -5.06 23.04 0.52
CA ARG A 427 -6.07 22.57 1.47
C ARG A 427 -5.35 21.86 2.59
N THR A 428 -5.21 22.50 3.75
CA THR A 428 -4.45 21.98 4.89
C THR A 428 -5.32 21.79 6.11
N CYS A 429 -4.97 20.82 6.96
CA CYS A 429 -5.49 20.64 8.30
C CYS A 429 -4.36 20.26 9.24
N THR A 430 -4.34 20.83 10.44
CA THR A 430 -3.45 20.40 11.51
C THR A 430 -4.10 19.32 12.36
N PRO A 431 -3.32 18.46 13.04
CA PRO A 431 -3.89 17.45 13.94
C PRO A 431 -4.76 18.04 15.04
N VAL A 432 -5.82 17.30 15.36
CA VAL A 432 -6.68 17.55 16.52
C VAL A 432 -6.59 16.39 17.50
N ILE A 433 -6.73 16.68 18.81
CA ILE A 433 -6.67 15.69 19.88
C ILE A 433 -7.93 15.82 20.74
N TYR A 434 -8.65 14.71 20.89
CA TYR A 434 -9.84 14.62 21.74
C TYR A 434 -9.67 13.53 22.79
N GLU A 435 -10.00 13.85 24.04
CA GLU A 435 -10.10 12.87 25.12
C GLU A 435 -11.48 12.21 25.07
N VAL A 436 -11.51 10.89 25.11
CA VAL A 436 -12.73 10.08 25.06
C VAL A 436 -12.70 9.06 26.19
N GLU A 437 -13.83 8.86 26.87
CA GLU A 437 -13.97 7.83 27.90
C GLU A 437 -13.99 6.43 27.24
N ALA A 438 -13.33 5.44 27.86
CA ALA A 438 -13.29 4.06 27.37
C ALA A 438 -14.69 3.44 27.16
N ALA A 439 -15.69 3.89 27.93
CA ALA A 439 -17.08 3.45 27.79
C ALA A 439 -17.74 3.93 26.48
N ASN A 440 -17.26 5.03 25.86
CA ASN A 440 -17.80 5.58 24.62
C ASN A 440 -17.19 4.90 23.39
N LYS A 441 -17.42 3.59 23.22
CA LYS A 441 -16.85 2.79 22.13
C LYS A 441 -17.22 3.31 20.74
N GLU A 442 -18.40 3.90 20.56
CA GLU A 442 -18.86 4.43 19.28
C GLU A 442 -17.91 5.52 18.72
N ALA A 443 -17.30 6.31 19.59
CA ALA A 443 -16.39 7.38 19.19
C ALA A 443 -15.12 6.85 18.49
N TYR A 444 -14.60 5.68 18.91
CA TYR A 444 -13.31 5.17 18.47
C TYR A 444 -13.34 3.81 17.77
N SER A 445 -14.52 3.23 17.50
CA SER A 445 -14.69 1.95 16.83
C SER A 445 -14.71 2.02 15.29
N ARG A 446 -14.49 3.20 14.72
CA ARG A 446 -14.43 3.43 13.27
C ARG A 446 -13.21 4.24 12.91
N GLU A 447 -12.70 4.06 11.70
CA GLU A 447 -11.64 4.90 11.16
C GLU A 447 -12.13 6.34 10.98
N LEU A 448 -11.38 7.28 11.52
CA LEU A 448 -11.55 8.72 11.34
C LEU A 448 -10.42 9.24 10.44
N PHE A 449 -10.39 8.77 9.21
CA PHE A 449 -9.29 9.03 8.27
C PHE A 449 -8.91 10.51 8.18
N GLY A 450 -7.68 10.85 8.58
CA GLY A 450 -7.15 12.20 8.69
C GLY A 450 -6.40 12.43 10.00
N PRO A 451 -5.98 13.67 10.28
CA PRO A 451 -5.18 14.01 11.45
C PRO A 451 -6.03 14.13 12.73
N ILE A 452 -6.69 13.06 13.11
CA ILE A 452 -7.54 12.98 14.30
C ILE A 452 -6.96 11.95 15.26
N MET A 453 -6.57 12.40 16.45
CA MET A 453 -6.08 11.58 17.53
C MET A 453 -7.13 11.54 18.66
N LEU A 454 -7.46 10.32 19.09
CA LEU A 454 -8.33 10.10 20.25
C LEU A 454 -7.49 9.55 21.39
N VAL A 455 -7.50 10.24 22.53
CA VAL A 455 -6.90 9.76 23.78
C VAL A 455 -7.99 9.10 24.58
N ILE A 456 -7.91 7.80 24.75
CA ILE A 456 -8.89 6.99 25.47
C ILE A 456 -8.35 6.72 26.88
N LYS A 457 -9.06 7.26 27.86
CA LYS A 457 -8.74 7.07 29.28
C LYS A 457 -9.20 5.69 29.73
N THR A 458 -8.26 4.81 30.08
CA THR A 458 -8.52 3.46 30.54
C THR A 458 -8.27 3.34 32.05
N LYS A 459 -8.86 2.36 32.69
CA LYS A 459 -8.64 2.09 34.12
C LYS A 459 -7.17 1.73 34.42
N ASP A 460 -6.58 0.89 33.58
CA ASP A 460 -5.22 0.37 33.71
C ASP A 460 -4.70 -0.15 32.35
N THR A 461 -3.45 -0.58 32.31
CA THR A 461 -2.81 -1.15 31.10
C THR A 461 -3.53 -2.41 30.60
N ASP A 462 -4.07 -3.23 31.47
CA ASP A 462 -4.80 -4.44 31.10
C ASP A 462 -6.07 -4.11 30.32
N GLU A 463 -6.80 -3.09 30.73
CA GLU A 463 -7.95 -2.60 29.96
C GLU A 463 -7.52 -1.98 28.63
N SER A 464 -6.41 -1.23 28.59
CA SER A 464 -5.85 -0.69 27.35
C SER A 464 -5.58 -1.80 26.31
N ILE A 465 -4.93 -2.90 26.75
CA ILE A 465 -4.62 -4.05 25.89
C ILE A 465 -5.91 -4.74 25.43
N ALA A 466 -6.86 -4.97 26.34
CA ALA A 466 -8.11 -5.62 26.02
C ALA A 466 -8.93 -4.83 24.98
N ILE A 467 -9.08 -3.52 25.18
CA ILE A 467 -9.84 -2.69 24.24
C ILE A 467 -9.11 -2.61 22.89
N ALA A 468 -7.80 -2.39 22.86
CA ALA A 468 -7.04 -2.32 21.61
C ALA A 468 -7.16 -3.62 20.79
N SER A 469 -7.04 -4.79 21.45
CA SER A 469 -7.17 -6.07 20.78
C SER A 469 -8.60 -6.37 20.32
N ASP A 470 -9.63 -5.99 21.09
CA ASP A 470 -11.04 -6.11 20.70
C ASP A 470 -11.36 -5.22 19.50
N MET A 471 -10.88 -3.97 19.47
CA MET A 471 -11.05 -3.07 18.32
C MET A 471 -10.41 -3.66 17.06
N ALA A 472 -9.22 -4.24 17.18
CA ALA A 472 -8.56 -4.89 16.06
C ALA A 472 -9.32 -6.12 15.55
N ARG A 473 -9.87 -6.96 16.44
CA ARG A 473 -10.66 -8.15 16.06
C ARG A 473 -12.00 -7.77 15.41
N GLU A 474 -12.68 -6.75 15.93
CA GLU A 474 -14.04 -6.40 15.51
C GLU A 474 -14.06 -5.44 14.31
N HIS A 475 -13.14 -4.47 14.27
CA HIS A 475 -13.14 -3.38 13.30
C HIS A 475 -11.92 -3.37 12.38
N GLY A 476 -10.92 -4.20 12.67
CA GLY A 476 -9.66 -4.29 11.94
C GLY A 476 -8.64 -3.25 12.39
N ALA A 477 -7.36 -3.61 12.28
CA ALA A 477 -6.23 -2.72 12.45
C ALA A 477 -5.09 -3.15 11.54
N ILE A 478 -4.43 -2.20 10.90
CA ILE A 478 -3.25 -2.44 10.07
C ILE A 478 -1.98 -2.36 10.90
N SER A 479 -2.00 -1.52 11.95
CA SER A 479 -0.86 -1.30 12.83
C SER A 479 -1.29 -1.16 14.29
N CYS A 480 -0.35 -1.46 15.19
CA CYS A 480 -0.40 -1.09 16.59
C CYS A 480 0.98 -0.61 17.03
N GLY A 481 1.06 0.50 17.74
CA GLY A 481 2.25 0.92 18.46
C GLY A 481 2.09 0.64 19.95
N ALA A 482 3.16 0.21 20.63
CA ALA A 482 3.12 -0.02 22.06
C ALA A 482 4.39 0.49 22.73
N TYR A 483 4.22 1.10 23.88
CA TYR A 483 5.31 1.63 24.68
C TYR A 483 5.27 1.05 26.08
N THR A 484 6.22 0.21 26.39
CA THR A 484 6.38 -0.42 27.70
C THR A 484 7.84 -0.80 27.98
N THR A 485 8.28 -0.61 29.21
CA THR A 485 9.59 -1.06 29.72
C THR A 485 9.45 -2.37 30.51
N ASP A 486 8.22 -2.85 30.72
CA ASP A 486 7.93 -4.10 31.43
C ASP A 486 7.85 -5.27 30.44
N PRO A 487 8.75 -6.27 30.51
CA PRO A 487 8.73 -7.43 29.62
C PRO A 487 7.44 -8.27 29.74
N VAL A 488 6.80 -8.31 30.92
CA VAL A 488 5.55 -9.06 31.11
C VAL A 488 4.40 -8.40 30.37
N VAL A 489 4.32 -7.07 30.46
CA VAL A 489 3.33 -6.28 29.70
C VAL A 489 3.59 -6.41 28.21
N LYS A 490 4.87 -6.35 27.78
CA LYS A 490 5.25 -6.54 26.38
C LYS A 490 4.78 -7.88 25.83
N ASP A 491 5.06 -8.97 26.54
CA ASP A 491 4.65 -10.32 26.14
C ASP A 491 3.12 -10.43 26.05
N LYS A 492 2.39 -9.85 27.01
CA LYS A 492 0.92 -9.81 26.97
C LYS A 492 0.38 -9.05 25.75
N ILE A 493 0.96 -7.89 25.41
CA ILE A 493 0.58 -7.13 24.22
C ILE A 493 0.85 -7.96 22.96
N MET A 494 2.01 -8.63 22.89
CA MET A 494 2.35 -9.48 21.74
C MET A 494 1.33 -10.62 21.56
N ASP A 495 0.96 -11.32 22.61
CA ASP A 495 0.02 -12.43 22.56
C ASP A 495 -1.38 -11.97 22.13
N GLU A 496 -1.92 -10.93 22.76
CA GLU A 496 -3.27 -10.44 22.48
C GLU A 496 -3.40 -9.84 21.08
N MET A 497 -2.40 -9.06 20.64
CA MET A 497 -2.41 -8.47 19.31
C MET A 497 -2.11 -9.49 18.21
N ALA A 498 -1.30 -10.51 18.48
CA ALA A 498 -1.10 -11.63 17.57
C ALA A 498 -2.42 -12.39 17.32
N LEU A 499 -3.19 -12.67 18.39
CA LEU A 499 -4.52 -13.28 18.29
C LEU A 499 -5.53 -12.36 17.59
N ALA A 500 -5.33 -11.04 17.63
CA ALA A 500 -6.11 -10.07 16.89
C ALA A 500 -5.60 -9.86 15.45
N GLY A 501 -4.57 -10.60 15.02
CA GLY A 501 -4.01 -10.53 13.68
C GLY A 501 -3.36 -9.18 13.33
N THR A 502 -2.83 -8.45 14.31
CA THR A 502 -2.28 -7.10 14.14
C THR A 502 -0.80 -7.06 14.52
N PRO A 503 0.10 -6.56 13.64
CA PRO A 503 1.51 -6.39 13.98
C PRO A 503 1.69 -5.25 14.99
N VAL A 504 2.69 -5.38 15.86
CA VAL A 504 3.01 -4.37 16.89
C VAL A 504 4.42 -3.84 16.73
N SER A 505 4.56 -2.51 16.76
CA SER A 505 5.85 -1.82 16.85
C SER A 505 6.08 -1.37 18.29
N PHE A 506 7.17 -1.84 18.92
CA PHE A 506 7.47 -1.52 20.31
C PHE A 506 8.51 -0.41 20.44
N ASN A 507 8.22 0.58 21.28
CA ASN A 507 9.17 1.59 21.77
C ASN A 507 9.90 2.38 20.67
N LEU A 508 9.29 2.59 19.51
CA LEU A 508 9.90 3.34 18.43
C LEU A 508 10.00 4.83 18.78
N THR A 509 11.19 5.41 18.60
CA THR A 509 11.50 6.82 18.84
C THR A 509 12.45 7.36 17.75
N GLY A 510 12.86 8.62 17.81
CA GLY A 510 13.87 9.18 16.92
C GLY A 510 13.38 9.52 15.51
N GLY A 511 12.08 9.84 15.37
CA GLY A 511 11.49 10.20 14.07
C GLY A 511 11.21 8.97 13.19
N ILE A 512 11.13 7.78 13.80
CA ILE A 512 10.71 6.56 13.12
C ILE A 512 9.18 6.52 13.15
N TYR A 513 8.55 6.35 11.98
CA TYR A 513 7.11 6.19 11.90
C TYR A 513 6.66 4.96 12.71
N VAL A 514 5.58 5.07 13.49
CA VAL A 514 5.15 4.02 14.43
C VAL A 514 4.92 2.67 13.75
N ASN A 515 4.49 2.68 12.51
CA ASN A 515 4.43 1.48 11.68
C ASN A 515 5.50 1.57 10.58
N GLN A 516 6.77 1.62 10.96
CA GLN A 516 7.85 1.55 9.99
C GLN A 516 7.83 0.20 9.30
N ASN A 517 7.70 0.23 7.99
CA ASN A 517 7.53 -0.97 7.17
C ASN A 517 8.55 -0.98 6.03
N ALA A 518 9.19 -2.11 5.81
CA ALA A 518 10.16 -2.31 4.75
C ALA A 518 9.78 -3.52 3.88
N SER A 519 10.02 -3.42 2.57
CA SER A 519 9.84 -4.54 1.65
C SER A 519 10.68 -5.74 2.10
N PHE A 520 10.22 -6.95 1.83
CA PHE A 520 10.84 -8.24 2.14
C PHE A 520 10.86 -8.65 3.61
N SER A 521 10.70 -7.74 4.56
CA SER A 521 10.81 -8.01 6.00
C SER A 521 9.51 -7.88 6.77
N ASP A 522 8.59 -7.02 6.34
CA ASP A 522 7.39 -6.67 7.10
C ASP A 522 6.09 -6.95 6.33
N PHE A 523 5.10 -7.44 7.06
CA PHE A 523 3.73 -7.53 6.57
C PHE A 523 3.05 -6.17 6.67
N HIS A 524 2.49 -5.66 5.59
CA HIS A 524 1.70 -4.44 5.62
C HIS A 524 0.30 -4.71 6.14
N VAL A 525 -0.38 -5.72 5.70
CA VAL A 525 -1.64 -6.25 6.25
C VAL A 525 -1.41 -7.72 6.51
N THR A 526 -1.87 -8.26 7.64
CA THR A 526 -1.63 -9.66 7.97
C THR A 526 -2.64 -10.60 7.31
N GLY A 527 -3.83 -10.10 6.98
CA GLY A 527 -4.96 -10.92 6.55
C GLY A 527 -5.70 -11.61 7.70
N GLY A 528 -5.33 -11.31 8.94
CA GLY A 528 -5.87 -11.94 10.15
C GLY A 528 -6.99 -11.18 10.85
N ASN A 529 -7.38 -10.00 10.35
CA ASN A 529 -8.43 -9.18 10.93
C ASN A 529 -9.24 -8.44 9.83
N PRO A 530 -10.35 -7.76 10.17
CA PRO A 530 -11.23 -7.13 9.17
C PRO A 530 -10.59 -6.05 8.29
N ALA A 531 -9.40 -5.50 8.62
CA ALA A 531 -8.73 -4.50 7.79
C ALA A 531 -8.19 -5.06 6.46
N GLY A 532 -8.12 -6.39 6.33
CA GLY A 532 -7.74 -7.01 5.07
C GLY A 532 -7.70 -8.52 5.14
N ASN A 533 -7.66 -9.17 3.98
CA ASN A 533 -7.68 -10.62 3.85
C ASN A 533 -6.39 -11.22 3.26
N ALA A 534 -5.37 -10.40 3.05
CA ALA A 534 -4.11 -10.84 2.48
C ALA A 534 -2.95 -9.94 2.94
N SER A 535 -1.74 -10.49 2.94
CA SER A 535 -0.50 -9.76 3.18
C SER A 535 0.43 -9.87 1.99
N PHE A 536 1.12 -8.78 1.63
CA PHE A 536 2.03 -8.73 0.48
C PHE A 536 3.22 -9.70 0.60
N THR A 537 3.69 -9.95 1.82
CA THR A 537 4.84 -10.85 2.08
C THR A 537 4.43 -12.28 2.39
N ASN A 538 3.15 -12.58 2.44
CA ASN A 538 2.66 -13.94 2.64
C ASN A 538 2.62 -14.69 1.29
N PRO A 539 3.17 -15.92 1.17
CA PRO A 539 3.07 -16.72 -0.04
C PRO A 539 1.66 -16.86 -0.61
N GLU A 540 0.61 -16.85 0.23
CA GLU A 540 -0.77 -16.86 -0.23
C GLU A 540 -1.12 -15.71 -1.18
N PHE A 541 -0.47 -14.57 -1.05
CA PHE A 541 -0.67 -13.41 -1.93
C PHE A 541 -0.37 -13.74 -3.39
N VAL A 542 0.59 -14.62 -3.64
CA VAL A 542 0.98 -15.04 -5.00
C VAL A 542 0.45 -16.41 -5.39
N ILE A 543 0.46 -17.42 -4.50
CA ILE A 543 0.05 -18.79 -4.84
C ILE A 543 -1.45 -18.90 -5.14
N LYS A 544 -2.28 -18.00 -4.60
CA LYS A 544 -3.72 -17.95 -4.92
C LYS A 544 -4.01 -17.42 -6.33
N ARG A 545 -3.02 -16.95 -7.10
CA ARG A 545 -3.19 -16.38 -8.45
C ARG A 545 -3.02 -17.39 -9.59
N PHE A 546 -2.58 -18.60 -9.28
CA PHE A 546 -2.45 -19.70 -10.23
C PHE A 546 -2.86 -21.04 -9.58
N THR A 547 -2.92 -22.08 -10.41
CA THR A 547 -3.24 -23.45 -9.95
C THR A 547 -2.25 -24.42 -10.54
N TRP A 548 -1.71 -25.33 -9.73
CA TRP A 548 -0.88 -26.41 -10.21
C TRP A 548 -1.74 -27.52 -10.84
N VAL A 549 -1.42 -27.91 -12.08
CA VAL A 549 -2.06 -29.02 -12.79
C VAL A 549 -1.01 -30.04 -13.17
N GLY A 550 -1.20 -31.27 -12.73
CA GLY A 550 -0.27 -32.39 -12.97
C GLY A 550 -0.71 -33.26 -14.13
N PHE A 551 0.26 -33.69 -14.94
CA PHE A 551 0.14 -34.63 -16.03
C PHE A 551 1.04 -35.83 -15.79
N ARG A 552 0.68 -36.98 -16.34
CA ARG A 552 1.47 -38.21 -16.21
C ARG A 552 1.23 -39.12 -17.40
N GLU A 553 2.30 -39.78 -17.81
CA GLU A 553 2.28 -40.77 -18.87
C GLU A 553 3.25 -41.92 -18.56
N PRO A 554 3.08 -43.13 -19.14
CA PRO A 554 4.07 -44.19 -19.01
C PRO A 554 5.45 -43.71 -19.48
N ALA A 555 6.50 -44.00 -18.69
CA ALA A 555 7.87 -43.77 -19.17
C ALA A 555 8.12 -44.74 -20.31
N VAL A 556 8.50 -44.21 -21.48
CA VAL A 556 8.94 -45.03 -22.62
C VAL A 556 10.28 -45.61 -22.22
N GLY A 557 10.37 -46.96 -22.21
CA GLY A 557 11.55 -47.72 -21.82
C GLY A 557 12.70 -47.58 -22.80
#